data_6634d2444cc519b0dfbd35162f5f606c
#
_entry.id   6634d2444cc519b0dfbd35162f5f606c
#
_cell.length_a   1.000
_cell.length_b   1.000
_cell.length_c   1.000
_cell.angle_alpha   90.00
_cell.angle_beta   90.00
_cell.angle_gamma   90.00
#
_symmetry.space_group_name_H-M   'P 1'
#
loop_
_entity.id
_entity.type
_entity.pdbx_description
1 polymer ?
#
loop_
_entity_poly.entity_id
_entity_poly.type
_entity_poly.pdbx_seq_one_letter_code
_entity_poly.pdbx_strand_id
1 'polypeptide(L)'
;KGISGGYLPLSIVLCSDTIYEAFLDDSVARAFLHSHSYTGNPLACRAALATLDIFAQDDVVAVNRQKAAKISTALAPLADHPQVEHLRQRGMIAAFDVKTDDPYFSRKFYRAALEREALIRPIGNTVYLMPPYIVSDEEIEYLGHAISTALSESLL
;
A
#
# COMPACT_ATOMS: atom_id res chain seq x y z
N LYS A 1 -6.45 -9.04 -0.43
CA LYS A 1 -5.06 -9.54 -0.35
C LYS A 1 -4.54 -9.56 1.08
N GLY A 2 -4.49 -8.39 1.75
CA GLY A 2 -3.86 -8.24 3.06
C GLY A 2 -4.46 -9.12 4.15
N ILE A 3 -5.77 -9.29 4.18
CA ILE A 3 -6.45 -10.06 5.23
C ILE A 3 -6.04 -11.54 5.28
N SER A 4 -5.65 -12.13 4.17
CA SER A 4 -5.19 -13.53 4.12
C SER A 4 -3.67 -13.64 3.92
N GLY A 5 -2.92 -12.54 4.07
CA GLY A 5 -1.49 -12.49 3.76
C GLY A 5 -1.16 -12.78 2.28
N GLY A 6 -2.14 -12.70 1.39
CA GLY A 6 -1.99 -13.01 -0.03
C GLY A 6 -2.05 -14.51 -0.38
N TYR A 7 -2.18 -15.39 0.59
CA TYR A 7 -2.18 -16.84 0.37
C TYR A 7 -3.45 -17.37 -0.30
N LEU A 8 -4.61 -16.84 0.10
CA LEU A 8 -5.91 -17.29 -0.43
C LEU A 8 -6.79 -16.08 -0.75
N PRO A 9 -7.62 -16.16 -1.80
CA PRO A 9 -8.57 -15.09 -2.11
C PRO A 9 -9.65 -15.03 -1.03
N LEU A 10 -9.80 -13.85 -0.44
CA LEU A 10 -10.82 -13.57 0.57
C LEU A 10 -11.20 -12.10 0.52
N SER A 11 -12.48 -11.82 0.64
CA SER A 11 -13.01 -10.50 0.93
C SER A 11 -13.95 -10.54 2.12
N ILE A 12 -13.98 -9.45 2.87
CA ILE A 12 -14.86 -9.28 4.03
C ILE A 12 -15.59 -7.96 3.85
N VAL A 13 -16.88 -7.96 4.13
CA VAL A 13 -17.70 -6.75 4.23
C VAL A 13 -18.17 -6.64 5.67
N LEU A 14 -17.86 -5.53 6.31
CA LEU A 14 -18.37 -5.16 7.62
C LEU A 14 -19.41 -4.07 7.46
N CYS A 15 -20.52 -4.19 8.15
CA CYS A 15 -21.56 -3.17 8.16
C CYS A 15 -22.03 -2.88 9.58
N SER A 16 -22.67 -1.73 9.79
CA SER A 16 -23.34 -1.43 11.05
C SER A 16 -24.65 -2.21 11.20
N ASP A 17 -25.11 -2.34 12.45
CA ASP A 17 -26.40 -2.97 12.75
C ASP A 17 -27.55 -2.30 11.97
N THR A 18 -27.54 -0.99 11.86
CA THR A 18 -28.54 -0.23 11.08
C THR A 18 -28.62 -0.68 9.62
N ILE A 19 -27.48 -0.97 8.98
CA ILE A 19 -27.45 -1.48 7.61
C ILE A 19 -27.92 -2.93 7.58
N TYR A 20 -27.48 -3.76 8.53
CA TYR A 20 -27.88 -5.15 8.63
C TYR A 20 -29.40 -5.30 8.84
N GLU A 21 -29.96 -4.55 9.77
CA GLU A 21 -31.41 -4.54 10.10
C GLU A 21 -32.30 -4.13 8.93
N ALA A 22 -31.77 -3.32 8.01
CA ALA A 22 -32.51 -2.94 6.79
C ALA A 22 -32.82 -4.15 5.88
N PHE A 23 -32.04 -5.23 6.00
CA PHE A 23 -32.22 -6.46 5.23
C PHE A 23 -32.81 -7.61 6.07
N LEU A 24 -32.98 -7.42 7.38
CA LEU A 24 -33.52 -8.42 8.30
C LEU A 24 -35.04 -8.37 8.26
N ASP A 25 -35.68 -9.41 7.70
CA ASP A 25 -37.11 -9.53 7.58
C ASP A 25 -37.50 -11.01 7.40
N ASP A 26 -38.72 -11.36 7.77
CA ASP A 26 -39.28 -12.70 7.50
C ASP A 26 -39.56 -12.91 6.01
N SER A 27 -39.65 -11.84 5.23
CA SER A 27 -39.84 -11.87 3.79
C SER A 27 -38.50 -11.83 3.05
N VAL A 28 -38.26 -12.79 2.18
CA VAL A 28 -37.09 -12.84 1.31
C VAL A 28 -36.99 -11.66 0.32
N ALA A 29 -38.07 -10.90 0.14
CA ALA A 29 -38.07 -9.72 -0.72
C ALA A 29 -37.16 -8.59 -0.23
N ARG A 30 -36.83 -8.56 1.07
CA ARG A 30 -35.90 -7.61 1.68
C ARG A 30 -34.50 -8.14 1.81
N ALA A 31 -34.29 -9.43 1.61
CA ALA A 31 -33.00 -10.08 1.84
C ALA A 31 -31.95 -9.61 0.82
N PHE A 32 -30.71 -9.44 1.29
CA PHE A 32 -29.54 -9.27 0.42
C PHE A 32 -29.05 -10.64 -0.05
N LEU A 33 -29.59 -11.12 -1.16
CA LEU A 33 -29.34 -12.46 -1.70
C LEU A 33 -28.05 -12.48 -2.56
N HIS A 34 -26.92 -12.16 -1.94
CA HIS A 34 -25.61 -12.17 -2.60
C HIS A 34 -24.66 -13.15 -1.92
N SER A 35 -24.31 -14.22 -2.61
CA SER A 35 -23.34 -15.20 -2.14
C SER A 35 -22.74 -15.99 -3.32
N HIS A 36 -21.72 -16.78 -3.04
CA HIS A 36 -21.18 -17.76 -3.98
C HIS A 36 -20.70 -19.02 -3.23
N SER A 37 -20.34 -20.08 -3.98
CA SER A 37 -20.00 -21.38 -3.43
C SER A 37 -18.83 -21.36 -2.44
N TYR A 38 -17.93 -20.39 -2.53
CA TYR A 38 -16.77 -20.26 -1.65
C TYR A 38 -16.99 -19.33 -0.45
N THR A 39 -18.22 -18.83 -0.25
CA THR A 39 -18.56 -18.02 0.93
C THR A 39 -18.28 -18.82 2.19
N GLY A 40 -17.52 -18.23 3.13
CA GLY A 40 -17.13 -18.86 4.39
C GLY A 40 -16.11 -20.00 4.22
N ASN A 41 -15.32 -20.02 3.13
CA ASN A 41 -14.28 -21.02 2.93
C ASN A 41 -13.36 -21.13 4.17
N PRO A 42 -13.32 -22.30 4.85
CA PRO A 42 -12.61 -22.44 6.11
C PRO A 42 -11.10 -22.26 5.99
N LEU A 43 -10.50 -22.62 4.85
CA LEU A 43 -9.06 -22.42 4.62
C LEU A 43 -8.73 -20.94 4.51
N ALA A 44 -9.54 -20.18 3.76
CA ALA A 44 -9.36 -18.73 3.64
C ALA A 44 -9.61 -18.01 4.97
N CYS A 45 -10.62 -18.42 5.73
CA CYS A 45 -10.88 -17.90 7.07
C CYS A 45 -9.73 -18.22 8.03
N ARG A 46 -9.16 -19.43 7.99
CA ARG A 46 -8.00 -19.78 8.83
C ARG A 46 -6.75 -18.97 8.46
N ALA A 47 -6.51 -18.73 7.17
CA ALA A 47 -5.42 -17.86 6.72
C ALA A 47 -5.59 -16.42 7.23
N ALA A 48 -6.84 -15.91 7.21
CA ALA A 48 -7.15 -14.60 7.76
C ALA A 48 -6.90 -14.53 9.28
N LEU A 49 -7.32 -15.54 10.02
CA LEU A 49 -7.05 -15.62 11.47
C LEU A 49 -5.55 -15.65 11.76
N ALA A 50 -4.75 -16.42 10.99
CA ALA A 50 -3.31 -16.44 11.15
C ALA A 50 -2.66 -15.06 10.90
N THR A 51 -3.17 -14.31 9.93
CA THR A 51 -2.74 -12.93 9.68
C THR A 51 -3.05 -12.04 10.89
N LEU A 52 -4.26 -12.13 11.44
CA LEU A 52 -4.66 -11.35 12.62
C LEU A 52 -3.84 -11.73 13.86
N ASP A 53 -3.53 -13.02 14.03
CA ASP A 53 -2.68 -13.51 15.12
C ASP A 53 -1.29 -12.84 15.04
N ILE A 54 -0.67 -12.77 13.87
CA ILE A 54 0.62 -12.09 13.65
C ILE A 54 0.50 -10.60 14.00
N PHE A 55 -0.56 -9.93 13.55
CA PHE A 55 -0.76 -8.52 13.84
C PHE A 55 -0.87 -8.24 15.34
N ALA A 56 -1.51 -9.14 16.08
CA ALA A 56 -1.67 -9.01 17.53
C ALA A 56 -0.39 -9.36 18.30
N GLN A 57 0.31 -10.42 17.89
CA GLN A 57 1.52 -10.91 18.59
C GLN A 57 2.71 -9.97 18.40
N ASP A 58 2.90 -9.45 17.20
CA ASP A 58 4.06 -8.63 16.83
C ASP A 58 3.78 -7.13 16.91
N ASP A 59 2.59 -6.73 17.38
CA ASP A 59 2.12 -5.34 17.40
C ASP A 59 2.43 -4.58 16.09
N VAL A 60 2.12 -5.24 14.97
CA VAL A 60 2.51 -4.82 13.62
C VAL A 60 2.12 -3.37 13.33
N VAL A 61 0.99 -2.90 13.85
CA VAL A 61 0.51 -1.53 13.63
C VAL A 61 1.43 -0.52 14.32
N ALA A 62 1.85 -0.77 15.56
CA ALA A 62 2.76 0.14 16.27
C ALA A 62 4.16 0.14 15.68
N VAL A 63 4.69 -1.05 15.35
CA VAL A 63 5.99 -1.17 14.66
C VAL A 63 5.98 -0.41 13.33
N ASN A 64 4.93 -0.55 12.53
CA ASN A 64 4.83 0.14 11.25
C ASN A 64 4.65 1.67 11.39
N ARG A 65 4.10 2.18 12.49
CA ARG A 65 4.11 3.63 12.76
C ARG A 65 5.53 4.18 12.89
N GLN A 66 6.43 3.43 13.52
CA GLN A 66 7.85 3.82 13.64
C GLN A 66 8.54 3.78 12.27
N LYS A 67 8.33 2.72 11.49
CA LYS A 67 8.86 2.63 10.12
C LYS A 67 8.31 3.72 9.21
N ALA A 68 7.03 4.05 9.34
CA ALA A 68 6.43 5.15 8.59
C ALA A 68 7.13 6.51 8.86
N ALA A 69 7.51 6.78 10.11
CA ALA A 69 8.28 7.98 10.44
C ALA A 69 9.68 7.98 9.77
N LYS A 70 10.34 6.82 9.70
CA LYS A 70 11.63 6.68 8.99
C LYS A 70 11.49 6.89 7.49
N ILE A 71 10.41 6.37 6.88
CA ILE A 71 10.08 6.65 5.47
C ILE A 71 9.91 8.16 5.25
N SER A 72 9.18 8.87 6.13
CA SER A 72 9.05 10.32 6.07
C SER A 72 10.41 11.01 6.09
N THR A 73 11.30 10.57 6.98
CA THR A 73 12.65 11.13 7.10
C THR A 73 13.48 10.88 5.84
N ALA A 74 13.46 9.67 5.31
CA ALA A 74 14.21 9.29 4.11
C ALA A 74 13.75 10.06 2.86
N LEU A 75 12.47 10.42 2.79
CA LEU A 75 11.89 11.18 1.67
C LEU A 75 11.84 12.68 1.89
N ALA A 76 12.18 13.18 3.10
CA ALA A 76 12.13 14.60 3.43
C ALA A 76 12.92 15.50 2.45
N PRO A 77 14.11 15.10 1.94
CA PRO A 77 14.83 15.92 0.98
C PRO A 77 14.08 16.19 -0.34
N LEU A 78 13.11 15.35 -0.68
CA LEU A 78 12.29 15.54 -1.88
C LEU A 78 11.33 16.72 -1.77
N ALA A 79 11.00 17.16 -0.57
CA ALA A 79 10.10 18.29 -0.36
C ALA A 79 10.65 19.62 -0.94
N ASP A 80 11.98 19.75 -1.00
CA ASP A 80 12.67 20.94 -1.51
C ASP A 80 13.03 20.81 -3.01
N HIS A 81 12.71 19.68 -3.63
CA HIS A 81 13.03 19.46 -5.04
C HIS A 81 12.08 20.25 -5.94
N PRO A 82 12.56 21.07 -6.90
CA PRO A 82 11.72 22.01 -7.66
C PRO A 82 10.66 21.31 -8.53
N GLN A 83 10.89 20.08 -8.96
CA GLN A 83 9.93 19.30 -9.74
C GLN A 83 9.02 18.42 -8.87
N VAL A 84 9.18 18.39 -7.54
CA VAL A 84 8.32 17.59 -6.66
C VAL A 84 7.19 18.45 -6.12
N GLU A 85 6.00 17.89 -6.10
CA GLU A 85 4.84 18.49 -5.44
C GLU A 85 4.00 17.40 -4.76
N HIS A 86 3.10 17.84 -3.86
CA HIS A 86 2.17 16.96 -3.17
C HIS A 86 2.83 15.74 -2.49
N LEU A 87 4.01 15.94 -1.87
CA LEU A 87 4.59 14.90 -1.02
C LEU A 87 3.62 14.57 0.12
N ARG A 88 3.17 13.32 0.19
CA ARG A 88 2.12 12.85 1.09
C ARG A 88 2.40 11.45 1.59
N GLN A 89 1.89 11.14 2.79
CA GLN A 89 2.06 9.82 3.37
C GLN A 89 0.81 9.37 4.14
N ARG A 90 0.50 8.10 4.03
CA ARG A 90 -0.50 7.43 4.85
C ARG A 90 0.03 6.08 5.32
N GLY A 91 0.39 5.98 6.63
CA GLY A 91 1.06 4.80 7.16
C GLY A 91 2.35 4.50 6.39
N MET A 92 2.51 3.27 5.93
CA MET A 92 3.67 2.81 5.16
C MET A 92 3.66 3.22 3.68
N ILE A 93 2.63 3.92 3.22
CA ILE A 93 2.52 4.36 1.83
C ILE A 93 2.89 5.83 1.75
N ALA A 94 3.92 6.16 0.98
CA ALA A 94 4.31 7.53 0.67
C ALA A 94 4.22 7.76 -0.84
N ALA A 95 3.88 8.97 -1.25
CA ALA A 95 3.78 9.34 -2.65
C ALA A 95 4.10 10.81 -2.87
N PHE A 96 4.55 11.15 -4.07
CA PHE A 96 4.71 12.51 -4.54
C PHE A 96 4.41 12.60 -6.03
N ASP A 97 4.09 13.79 -6.49
CA ASP A 97 3.85 14.04 -7.90
C ASP A 97 5.06 14.79 -8.50
N VAL A 98 5.37 14.51 -9.76
CA VAL A 98 6.50 15.12 -10.48
C VAL A 98 5.98 16.03 -11.57
N LYS A 99 6.43 17.29 -11.56
CA LYS A 99 6.15 18.30 -12.58
C LYS A 99 6.95 17.97 -13.84
N THR A 100 6.33 17.33 -14.78
CA THR A 100 6.94 17.02 -16.08
C THR A 100 5.87 16.84 -17.14
N ASP A 101 6.15 17.30 -18.35
CA ASP A 101 5.33 17.07 -19.53
C ASP A 101 5.86 15.87 -20.37
N ASP A 102 6.91 15.19 -19.89
CA ASP A 102 7.47 14.04 -20.59
C ASP A 102 6.52 12.83 -20.47
N PRO A 103 5.89 12.37 -21.55
CA PRO A 103 4.98 11.22 -21.51
C PRO A 103 5.70 9.91 -21.18
N TYR A 104 7.02 9.89 -21.21
CA TYR A 104 7.86 8.72 -20.91
C TYR A 104 8.47 8.76 -19.50
N PHE A 105 8.18 9.77 -18.70
CA PHE A 105 8.73 9.94 -17.34
C PHE A 105 8.61 8.66 -16.51
N SER A 106 7.41 8.09 -16.39
CA SER A 106 7.17 6.88 -15.62
C SER A 106 8.09 5.72 -16.02
N ARG A 107 8.35 5.57 -17.32
CA ARG A 107 9.22 4.52 -17.86
C ARG A 107 10.71 4.81 -17.61
N LYS A 108 11.11 6.06 -17.73
CA LYS A 108 12.49 6.50 -17.44
C LYS A 108 12.79 6.29 -15.95
N PHE A 109 11.90 6.79 -15.07
CA PHE A 109 12.03 6.62 -13.62
C PHE A 109 12.11 5.15 -13.23
N TYR A 110 11.19 4.32 -13.74
CA TYR A 110 11.19 2.89 -13.47
C TYR A 110 12.53 2.24 -13.81
N ARG A 111 13.10 2.55 -14.96
CA ARG A 111 14.40 2.01 -15.40
C ARG A 111 15.53 2.47 -14.48
N ALA A 112 15.60 3.77 -14.21
CA ALA A 112 16.61 4.33 -13.32
C ALA A 112 16.54 3.76 -11.89
N ALA A 113 15.35 3.54 -11.38
CA ALA A 113 15.15 2.88 -10.09
C ALA A 113 15.58 1.40 -10.13
N LEU A 114 15.25 0.68 -11.20
CA LEU A 114 15.58 -0.74 -11.36
C LEU A 114 17.10 -0.96 -11.49
N GLU A 115 17.83 -0.08 -12.15
CA GLU A 115 19.30 -0.09 -12.20
C GLU A 115 19.95 0.05 -10.82
N ARG A 116 19.17 0.51 -9.83
CA ARG A 116 19.51 0.61 -8.41
C ARG A 116 18.82 -0.45 -7.59
N GLU A 117 18.44 -1.57 -8.18
CA GLU A 117 17.79 -2.69 -7.50
C GLU A 117 16.49 -2.30 -6.74
N ALA A 118 15.91 -1.14 -7.05
CA ALA A 118 14.69 -0.62 -6.46
C ALA A 118 13.51 -0.76 -7.42
N LEU A 119 12.60 -1.70 -7.15
CA LEU A 119 11.41 -1.93 -7.97
C LEU A 119 10.31 -0.91 -7.64
N ILE A 120 10.39 0.26 -8.25
CA ILE A 120 9.42 1.34 -8.06
C ILE A 120 8.76 1.65 -9.41
N ARG A 121 7.43 1.57 -9.45
CA ARG A 121 6.63 1.75 -10.68
C ARG A 121 5.71 2.96 -10.54
N PRO A 122 6.08 4.13 -11.08
CA PRO A 122 5.20 5.29 -11.08
C PRO A 122 3.89 5.03 -11.83
N ILE A 123 2.83 5.73 -11.44
CA ILE A 123 1.56 5.80 -12.15
C ILE A 123 1.43 7.20 -12.74
N GLY A 124 1.61 7.32 -14.05
CA GLY A 124 1.75 8.64 -14.69
C GLY A 124 2.93 9.40 -14.05
N ASN A 125 2.66 10.60 -13.55
CA ASN A 125 3.66 11.43 -12.88
C ASN A 125 3.72 11.21 -11.36
N THR A 126 2.93 10.28 -10.81
CA THR A 126 2.94 9.98 -9.38
C THR A 126 3.92 8.84 -9.09
N VAL A 127 4.95 9.14 -8.33
CA VAL A 127 5.87 8.15 -7.74
C VAL A 127 5.34 7.76 -6.37
N TYR A 128 5.29 6.46 -6.07
CA TYR A 128 4.87 5.99 -4.76
C TYR A 128 5.75 4.86 -4.24
N LEU A 129 5.88 4.82 -2.93
CA LEU A 129 6.57 3.78 -2.16
C LEU A 129 5.56 3.06 -1.28
N MET A 130 5.52 1.74 -1.39
CA MET A 130 4.68 0.86 -0.57
C MET A 130 5.48 -0.40 -0.23
N PRO A 131 6.46 -0.30 0.68
CA PRO A 131 7.33 -1.42 1.02
C PRO A 131 6.58 -2.46 1.84
N PRO A 132 7.05 -3.72 1.86
CA PRO A 132 6.53 -4.72 2.77
C PRO A 132 6.80 -4.33 4.23
N TYR A 133 5.99 -4.82 5.16
CA TYR A 133 6.15 -4.50 6.60
C TYR A 133 7.45 -5.00 7.22
N ILE A 134 8.10 -5.98 6.58
CA ILE A 134 9.41 -6.50 7.01
C ILE A 134 10.61 -5.65 6.57
N VAL A 135 10.39 -4.57 5.78
CA VAL A 135 11.46 -3.68 5.33
C VAL A 135 12.32 -3.24 6.51
N SER A 136 13.66 -3.30 6.36
CA SER A 136 14.60 -2.83 7.39
C SER A 136 14.81 -1.32 7.33
N ASP A 137 15.46 -0.78 8.35
CA ASP A 137 15.80 0.64 8.40
C ASP A 137 16.79 1.02 7.31
N GLU A 138 17.78 0.17 7.07
CA GLU A 138 18.79 0.33 6.04
C GLU A 138 18.16 0.29 4.63
N GLU A 139 17.17 -0.59 4.42
CA GLU A 139 16.43 -0.65 3.17
C GLU A 139 15.58 0.60 2.96
N ILE A 140 15.00 1.18 4.01
CA ILE A 140 14.25 2.44 3.92
C ILE A 140 15.18 3.59 3.50
N GLU A 141 16.35 3.71 4.11
CA GLU A 141 17.35 4.72 3.73
C GLU A 141 17.82 4.51 2.29
N TYR A 142 18.12 3.28 1.92
CA TYR A 142 18.50 2.91 0.57
C TYR A 142 17.43 3.31 -0.46
N LEU A 143 16.16 3.01 -0.20
CA LEU A 143 15.05 3.37 -1.06
C LEU A 143 14.93 4.90 -1.21
N GLY A 144 15.14 5.66 -0.15
CA GLY A 144 15.15 7.12 -0.20
C GLY A 144 16.22 7.65 -1.17
N HIS A 145 17.44 7.12 -1.09
CA HIS A 145 18.53 7.48 -2.01
C HIS A 145 18.26 7.04 -3.45
N ALA A 146 17.78 5.82 -3.64
CA ALA A 146 17.44 5.29 -4.97
C ALA A 146 16.36 6.13 -5.66
N ILE A 147 15.33 6.56 -4.92
CA ILE A 147 14.26 7.43 -5.41
C ILE A 147 14.82 8.79 -5.83
N SER A 148 15.62 9.43 -4.99
CA SER A 148 16.18 10.75 -5.26
C SER A 148 17.08 10.75 -6.50
N THR A 149 17.90 9.71 -6.65
CA THR A 149 18.78 9.57 -7.80
C THR A 149 18.00 9.23 -9.07
N ALA A 150 17.04 8.30 -9.00
CA ALA A 150 16.20 7.95 -10.13
C ALA A 150 15.36 9.14 -10.63
N LEU A 151 14.89 9.99 -9.70
CA LEU A 151 14.18 11.23 -10.06
C LEU A 151 15.09 12.15 -10.86
N SER A 152 16.29 12.43 -10.38
CA SER A 152 17.23 13.32 -11.06
C SER A 152 17.57 12.84 -12.48
N GLU A 153 17.80 11.54 -12.65
CA GLU A 153 18.13 10.95 -13.97
C GLU A 153 16.92 10.88 -14.91
N SER A 154 15.73 10.69 -14.39
CA SER A 154 14.51 10.60 -15.20
C SER A 154 14.05 11.94 -15.77
N LEU A 155 14.58 13.04 -15.26
CA LEU A 155 14.28 14.42 -15.68
C LEU A 155 15.31 14.97 -16.69
N LEU A 156 16.36 14.22 -16.99
CA LEU A 156 17.34 14.50 -18.04
C LEU A 156 16.84 13.93 -19.39
#